data_83c1c0d18b6d24c5446513cad4a65d29
#
_entry.id   83c1c0d18b6d24c5446513cad4a65d29
#
_cell.length_a   1.000
_cell.length_b   1.000
_cell.length_c   1.000
_cell.angle_alpha   90.00
_cell.angle_beta   90.00
_cell.angle_gamma   90.00
#
_symmetry.space_group_name_H-M   'P 1'
#
loop_
_entity.id
_entity.type
_entity.pdbx_description
1 polymer ?
#
loop_
_entity_poly.entity_id
_entity_poly.type
_entity_poly.pdbx_seq_one_letter_code
_entity_poly.pdbx_strand_id
1 'polypeptide(L)'
;MSYGDEDGAIGYMLGEEGRGIEYMFIMMNRARFDVGLQGMAISETARQKALEYAKTRIQGVPINKSSGTPIIGHGDVKRQLLLMKSLTEAMRILILVSAEVMEKAHNGDEFSKRLESFLIPIVKGWCTELAQEVTS
;
A
#
# COMPACT_ATOMS: atom_id res chain seq x y z
N MET A 1 19.52 7.31 26.54
CA MET A 1 20.69 7.20 25.66
C MET A 1 21.51 8.44 25.85
N SER A 2 22.82 8.32 26.05
CA SER A 2 23.78 9.41 26.06
C SER A 2 24.58 9.36 24.78
N TYR A 3 24.86 10.49 24.19
CA TYR A 3 25.67 10.60 22.97
C TYR A 3 26.83 11.55 23.23
N GLY A 4 28.05 11.11 22.95
CA GLY A 4 29.26 11.92 23.07
C GLY A 4 29.78 12.02 24.51
N ASP A 5 29.77 10.92 25.27
CA ASP A 5 30.30 10.89 26.65
C ASP A 5 31.85 11.13 26.71
N GLU A 6 32.55 10.89 25.60
CA GLU A 6 33.94 11.24 25.41
C GLU A 6 34.03 12.20 24.20
N ASP A 7 34.64 13.37 24.35
CA ASP A 7 34.82 14.43 23.36
C ASP A 7 33.56 15.10 22.78
N GLY A 8 32.38 14.75 23.25
CA GLY A 8 31.11 15.33 22.82
C GLY A 8 30.64 14.90 21.42
N ALA A 9 29.34 14.95 21.19
CA ALA A 9 28.75 14.81 19.85
C ALA A 9 28.30 16.19 19.36
N ILE A 10 28.72 16.59 18.16
CA ILE A 10 28.28 17.82 17.53
C ILE A 10 26.94 17.55 16.84
N GLY A 11 25.88 18.26 17.24
CA GLY A 11 24.57 18.19 16.66
C GLY A 11 24.13 19.56 16.13
N TYR A 12 23.34 19.52 15.06
CA TYR A 12 22.72 20.72 14.48
C TYR A 12 21.20 20.60 14.59
N MET A 13 20.55 21.66 15.05
CA MET A 13 19.10 21.69 15.14
C MET A 13 18.51 21.84 13.74
N LEU A 14 17.53 20.97 13.40
CA LEU A 14 16.76 21.09 12.17
C LEU A 14 15.50 21.94 12.44
N GLY A 15 15.43 23.09 11.77
CA GLY A 15 14.32 24.02 11.91
C GLY A 15 14.39 24.90 13.17
N GLU A 16 13.23 25.25 13.72
CA GLU A 16 13.08 26.15 14.86
C GLU A 16 12.85 25.40 16.16
N GLU A 17 13.38 25.94 17.27
CA GLU A 17 13.18 25.39 18.60
C GLU A 17 11.69 25.29 18.96
N GLY A 18 11.27 24.18 19.56
CA GLY A 18 9.88 23.95 20.00
C GLY A 18 8.93 23.43 18.90
N ARG A 19 9.35 23.39 17.61
CA ARG A 19 8.48 22.99 16.48
C ARG A 19 8.75 21.55 15.99
N GLY A 20 9.48 20.75 16.72
CA GLY A 20 9.86 19.39 16.29
C GLY A 20 8.68 18.48 15.95
N ILE A 21 7.54 18.61 16.64
CA ILE A 21 6.31 17.82 16.34
C ILE A 21 5.76 18.18 14.96
N GLU A 22 5.76 19.46 14.57
CA GLU A 22 5.28 19.89 13.25
C GLU A 22 6.15 19.26 12.14
N TYR A 23 7.48 19.33 12.30
CA TYR A 23 8.41 18.72 11.33
C TYR A 23 8.28 17.19 11.26
N MET A 24 8.03 16.55 12.40
CA MET A 24 7.72 15.12 12.45
C MET A 24 6.46 14.78 11.63
N PHE A 25 5.40 15.57 11.71
CA PHE A 25 4.17 15.34 10.94
C PHE A 25 4.37 15.50 9.44
N ILE A 26 5.23 16.42 8.98
CA ILE A 26 5.59 16.54 7.56
C ILE A 26 6.22 15.22 7.07
N MET A 27 7.20 14.69 7.79
CA MET A 27 7.83 13.40 7.48
C MET A 27 6.82 12.24 7.55
N MET A 28 5.98 12.22 8.58
CA MET A 28 4.99 11.13 8.76
C MET A 28 3.95 11.06 7.66
N ASN A 29 3.53 12.17 7.09
CA ASN A 29 2.58 12.16 5.98
C ASN A 29 3.18 11.47 4.76
N ARG A 30 4.45 11.73 4.46
CA ARG A 30 5.17 11.00 3.41
C ARG A 30 5.27 9.51 3.72
N ALA A 31 5.69 9.16 4.94
CA ALA A 31 5.78 7.76 5.38
C ALA A 31 4.44 7.02 5.32
N ARG A 32 3.33 7.69 5.65
CA ARG A 32 1.98 7.10 5.53
C ARG A 32 1.64 6.74 4.09
N PHE A 33 1.94 7.61 3.13
CA PHE A 33 1.75 7.32 1.72
C PHE A 33 2.60 6.13 1.27
N ASP A 34 3.88 6.11 1.64
CA ASP A 34 4.81 5.04 1.27
C ASP A 34 4.38 3.68 1.85
N VAL A 35 3.84 3.64 3.08
CA VAL A 35 3.28 2.41 3.69
C VAL A 35 2.03 1.93 2.93
N GLY A 36 1.16 2.83 2.49
CA GLY A 36 0.03 2.48 1.62
C GLY A 36 0.48 1.88 0.29
N LEU A 37 1.51 2.46 -0.34
CA LEU A 37 2.12 1.96 -1.56
C LEU A 37 2.72 0.55 -1.37
N GLN A 38 3.38 0.29 -0.22
CA GLN A 38 3.89 -1.03 0.13
C GLN A 38 2.74 -2.06 0.22
N GLY A 39 1.61 -1.71 0.85
CA GLY A 39 0.44 -2.58 0.92
C GLY A 39 -0.07 -2.99 -0.46
N MET A 40 -0.19 -2.05 -1.39
CA MET A 40 -0.58 -2.33 -2.77
C MET A 40 0.44 -3.22 -3.50
N ALA A 41 1.73 -2.95 -3.34
CA ALA A 41 2.79 -3.72 -4.00
C ALA A 41 2.85 -5.19 -3.52
N ILE A 42 2.66 -5.42 -2.23
CA ILE A 42 2.57 -6.77 -1.64
C ILE A 42 1.33 -7.48 -2.18
N SER A 43 0.19 -6.81 -2.24
CA SER A 43 -1.06 -7.36 -2.80
C SER A 43 -0.92 -7.76 -4.26
N GLU A 44 -0.27 -6.95 -5.08
CA GLU A 44 0.01 -7.26 -6.48
C GLU A 44 0.90 -8.50 -6.61
N THR A 45 1.94 -8.60 -5.79
CA THR A 45 2.83 -9.76 -5.77
C THR A 45 2.08 -11.04 -5.38
N ALA A 46 1.24 -10.97 -4.35
CA ALA A 46 0.41 -12.11 -3.91
C ALA A 46 -0.56 -12.54 -5.01
N ARG A 47 -1.25 -11.59 -5.64
CA ARG A 47 -2.17 -11.84 -6.76
C ARG A 47 -1.48 -12.55 -7.93
N GLN A 48 -0.31 -12.09 -8.34
CA GLN A 48 0.43 -12.70 -9.45
C GLN A 48 0.81 -14.15 -9.12
N LYS A 49 1.35 -14.40 -7.93
CA LYS A 49 1.72 -15.74 -7.47
C LYS A 49 0.50 -16.67 -7.35
N ALA A 50 -0.60 -16.18 -6.78
CA ALA A 50 -1.84 -16.95 -6.67
C ALA A 50 -2.40 -17.32 -8.04
N LEU A 51 -2.39 -16.39 -9.01
CA LEU A 51 -2.85 -16.64 -10.37
C LEU A 51 -1.97 -17.69 -11.08
N GLU A 52 -0.66 -17.60 -10.95
CA GLU A 52 0.28 -18.55 -11.54
C GLU A 52 0.08 -19.94 -10.93
N TYR A 53 0.00 -20.03 -9.63
CA TYR A 53 -0.26 -21.31 -8.94
C TYR A 53 -1.60 -21.91 -9.35
N ALA A 54 -2.66 -21.11 -9.41
CA ALA A 54 -3.99 -21.60 -9.79
C ALA A 54 -4.07 -22.11 -11.24
N LYS A 55 -3.22 -21.65 -12.15
CA LYS A 55 -3.12 -22.11 -13.52
C LYS A 55 -2.42 -23.47 -13.67
N THR A 56 -1.58 -23.84 -12.73
CA THR A 56 -0.74 -25.03 -12.81
C THR A 56 -1.16 -26.14 -11.84
N ARG A 57 -1.66 -25.79 -10.66
CA ARG A 57 -2.07 -26.74 -9.64
C ARG A 57 -3.31 -27.51 -10.04
N ILE A 58 -3.24 -28.84 -10.00
CA ILE A 58 -4.39 -29.73 -10.20
C ILE A 58 -4.81 -30.29 -8.84
N GLN A 59 -6.09 -30.12 -8.49
CA GLN A 59 -6.71 -30.71 -7.30
C GLN A 59 -8.23 -30.74 -7.43
N GLY A 60 -8.80 -31.91 -7.22
CA GLY A 60 -10.23 -32.12 -7.44
C GLY A 60 -10.63 -32.02 -8.92
N VAL A 61 -11.92 -32.03 -9.17
CA VAL A 61 -12.50 -31.86 -10.52
C VAL A 61 -13.49 -30.69 -10.46
N PRO A 62 -13.23 -29.59 -11.17
CA PRO A 62 -14.17 -28.49 -11.21
C PRO A 62 -15.49 -28.90 -11.87
N ILE A 63 -16.60 -28.26 -11.46
CA ILE A 63 -17.94 -28.53 -12.00
C ILE A 63 -17.91 -28.36 -13.53
N ASN A 64 -18.47 -29.34 -14.24
CA ASN A 64 -18.54 -29.38 -15.71
C ASN A 64 -17.14 -29.39 -16.41
N LYS A 65 -16.10 -29.91 -15.77
CA LYS A 65 -14.76 -30.07 -16.33
C LYS A 65 -14.29 -31.51 -16.20
N SER A 66 -13.24 -31.85 -16.96
CA SER A 66 -12.58 -33.14 -16.89
C SER A 66 -11.52 -33.21 -15.77
N SER A 67 -11.15 -34.44 -15.39
CA SER A 67 -9.99 -34.66 -14.52
C SER A 67 -8.72 -34.07 -15.16
N GLY A 68 -7.81 -33.55 -14.34
CA GLY A 68 -6.61 -32.87 -14.82
C GLY A 68 -6.79 -31.37 -15.11
N THR A 69 -8.00 -30.80 -14.93
CA THR A 69 -8.21 -29.36 -15.02
C THR A 69 -7.59 -28.66 -13.81
N PRO A 70 -6.77 -27.61 -14.03
CA PRO A 70 -6.20 -26.84 -12.93
C PRO A 70 -7.26 -26.18 -12.03
N ILE A 71 -6.86 -25.85 -10.77
CA ILE A 71 -7.78 -25.31 -9.77
C ILE A 71 -8.43 -23.97 -10.17
N ILE A 72 -7.86 -23.24 -11.10
CA ILE A 72 -8.49 -22.03 -11.68
C ILE A 72 -9.86 -22.34 -12.32
N GLY A 73 -10.14 -23.61 -12.63
CA GLY A 73 -11.44 -24.04 -13.12
C GLY A 73 -12.56 -23.98 -12.08
N HIS A 74 -12.24 -24.03 -10.78
CA HIS A 74 -13.22 -23.95 -9.69
C HIS A 74 -13.80 -22.53 -9.55
N GLY A 75 -15.10 -22.44 -9.35
CA GLY A 75 -15.82 -21.17 -9.23
C GLY A 75 -15.34 -20.30 -8.07
N ASP A 76 -15.06 -20.91 -6.92
CA ASP A 76 -14.57 -20.18 -5.74
C ASP A 76 -13.14 -19.64 -5.93
N VAL A 77 -12.25 -20.41 -6.54
CA VAL A 77 -10.90 -19.94 -6.87
C VAL A 77 -10.95 -18.73 -7.82
N LYS A 78 -11.84 -18.78 -8.83
CA LYS A 78 -12.07 -17.62 -9.71
C LYS A 78 -12.57 -16.40 -8.97
N ARG A 79 -13.52 -16.60 -8.05
CA ARG A 79 -14.07 -15.51 -7.23
C ARG A 79 -12.98 -14.86 -6.38
N GLN A 80 -12.13 -15.66 -5.72
CA GLN A 80 -11.02 -15.16 -4.92
C GLN A 80 -10.00 -14.40 -5.78
N LEU A 81 -9.56 -14.94 -6.91
CA LEU A 81 -8.63 -14.28 -7.82
C LEU A 81 -9.21 -12.96 -8.37
N LEU A 82 -10.52 -12.91 -8.64
CA LEU A 82 -11.18 -11.69 -9.09
C LEU A 82 -11.24 -10.64 -7.97
N LEU A 83 -11.53 -11.06 -6.74
CA LEU A 83 -11.51 -10.18 -5.57
C LEU A 83 -10.10 -9.59 -5.35
N MET A 84 -9.06 -10.42 -5.32
CA MET A 84 -7.67 -9.97 -5.22
C MET A 84 -7.34 -8.93 -6.30
N LYS A 85 -7.73 -9.21 -7.55
CA LYS A 85 -7.53 -8.28 -8.67
C LYS A 85 -8.23 -6.95 -8.43
N SER A 86 -9.51 -6.99 -8.12
CA SER A 86 -10.32 -5.77 -7.96
C SER A 86 -9.81 -4.88 -6.83
N LEU A 87 -9.48 -5.46 -5.67
CA LEU A 87 -8.94 -4.74 -4.53
C LEU A 87 -7.56 -4.13 -4.84
N THR A 88 -6.68 -4.90 -5.47
CA THR A 88 -5.34 -4.41 -5.84
C THR A 88 -5.42 -3.25 -6.84
N GLU A 89 -6.32 -3.33 -7.82
CA GLU A 89 -6.51 -2.25 -8.79
C GLU A 89 -7.15 -1.01 -8.17
N ALA A 90 -8.09 -1.17 -7.24
CA ALA A 90 -8.67 -0.06 -6.50
C ALA A 90 -7.62 0.67 -5.64
N MET A 91 -6.74 -0.08 -4.93
CA MET A 91 -5.61 0.50 -4.21
C MET A 91 -4.66 1.25 -5.14
N ARG A 92 -4.36 0.70 -6.30
CA ARG A 92 -3.50 1.33 -7.32
C ARG A 92 -4.05 2.67 -7.79
N ILE A 93 -5.34 2.72 -8.08
CA ILE A 93 -6.00 3.97 -8.50
C ILE A 93 -5.93 5.01 -7.38
N LEU A 94 -6.26 4.63 -6.15
CA LEU A 94 -6.19 5.54 -5.00
C LEU A 94 -4.78 6.11 -4.81
N ILE A 95 -3.75 5.28 -4.92
CA ILE A 95 -2.35 5.69 -4.78
C ILE A 95 -1.95 6.65 -5.90
N LEU A 96 -2.29 6.37 -7.16
CA LEU A 96 -1.96 7.22 -8.29
C LEU A 96 -2.65 8.59 -8.18
N VAL A 97 -3.93 8.62 -7.83
CA VAL A 97 -4.68 9.87 -7.59
C VAL A 97 -4.05 10.64 -6.44
N SER A 98 -3.70 9.98 -5.35
CA SER A 98 -3.06 10.63 -4.20
C SER A 98 -1.68 11.18 -4.55
N ALA A 99 -0.89 10.47 -5.35
CA ALA A 99 0.42 10.95 -5.83
C ALA A 99 0.28 12.23 -6.69
N GLU A 100 -0.70 12.27 -7.59
CA GLU A 100 -1.00 13.47 -8.39
C GLU A 100 -1.41 14.66 -7.50
N VAL A 101 -2.24 14.41 -6.49
CA VAL A 101 -2.66 15.43 -5.52
C VAL A 101 -1.47 15.96 -4.72
N MET A 102 -0.58 15.08 -4.24
CA MET A 102 0.64 15.46 -3.53
C MET A 102 1.56 16.32 -4.39
N GLU A 103 1.72 15.97 -5.66
CA GLU A 103 2.51 16.76 -6.62
C GLU A 103 1.93 18.17 -6.82
N LYS A 104 0.62 18.29 -7.03
CA LYS A 104 -0.07 19.58 -7.15
C LYS A 104 0.03 20.41 -5.86
N ALA A 105 -0.11 19.78 -4.70
CA ALA A 105 0.03 20.41 -3.39
C ALA A 105 1.45 20.97 -3.20
N HIS A 106 2.47 20.19 -3.58
CA HIS A 106 3.87 20.63 -3.55
C HIS A 106 4.13 21.84 -4.44
N ASN A 107 3.47 21.91 -5.59
CA ASN A 107 3.54 23.04 -6.53
C ASN A 107 2.65 24.25 -6.12
N GLY A 108 2.05 24.22 -4.93
CA GLY A 108 1.38 25.38 -4.32
C GLY A 108 -0.14 25.43 -4.49
N ASP A 109 -0.78 24.38 -5.08
CA ASP A 109 -2.24 24.36 -5.20
C ASP A 109 -2.93 24.16 -3.84
N GLU A 110 -3.63 25.18 -3.38
CA GLU A 110 -4.29 25.20 -2.06
C GLU A 110 -5.46 24.20 -1.92
N PHE A 111 -6.13 23.88 -3.03
CA PHE A 111 -7.15 22.83 -3.01
C PHE A 111 -6.51 21.45 -2.80
N SER A 112 -5.43 21.18 -3.53
CA SER A 112 -4.70 19.93 -3.42
C SER A 112 -4.03 19.73 -2.06
N LYS A 113 -3.57 20.78 -1.39
CA LYS A 113 -3.07 20.69 -0.01
C LYS A 113 -4.13 20.18 0.97
N ARG A 114 -5.35 20.68 0.85
CA ARG A 114 -6.47 20.20 1.68
C ARG A 114 -6.86 18.77 1.33
N LEU A 115 -6.89 18.44 0.05
CA LEU A 115 -7.23 17.10 -0.43
C LEU A 115 -6.16 16.06 -0.05
N GLU A 116 -4.89 16.42 -0.09
CA GLU A 116 -3.78 15.60 0.40
C GLU A 116 -3.97 15.23 1.87
N SER A 117 -4.26 16.22 2.73
CA SER A 117 -4.49 15.99 4.15
C SER A 117 -5.65 15.03 4.43
N PHE A 118 -6.64 14.98 3.55
CA PHE A 118 -7.76 14.06 3.62
C PHE A 118 -7.40 12.66 3.07
N LEU A 119 -6.67 12.57 1.95
CA LEU A 119 -6.39 11.31 1.28
C LEU A 119 -5.31 10.48 1.98
N ILE A 120 -4.27 11.10 2.52
CA ILE A 120 -3.12 10.37 3.11
C ILE A 120 -3.53 9.39 4.23
N PRO A 121 -4.38 9.75 5.21
CA PRO A 121 -4.87 8.80 6.19
C PRO A 121 -5.66 7.64 5.58
N ILE A 122 -6.45 7.91 4.53
CA ILE A 122 -7.22 6.89 3.82
C ILE A 122 -6.28 5.92 3.10
N VAL A 123 -5.30 6.43 2.34
CA VAL A 123 -4.29 5.61 1.67
C VAL A 123 -3.62 4.67 2.67
N LYS A 124 -3.11 5.22 3.78
CA LYS A 124 -2.43 4.40 4.79
C LYS A 124 -3.38 3.35 5.39
N GLY A 125 -4.54 3.76 5.89
CA GLY A 125 -5.47 2.88 6.60
C GLY A 125 -6.04 1.81 5.66
N TRP A 126 -6.64 2.23 4.56
CA TRP A 126 -7.36 1.33 3.66
C TRP A 126 -6.44 0.36 2.90
N CYS A 127 -5.32 0.85 2.33
CA CYS A 127 -4.43 -0.03 1.58
C CYS A 127 -3.73 -1.07 2.48
N THR A 128 -3.42 -0.75 3.73
CA THR A 128 -2.80 -1.72 4.63
C THR A 128 -3.79 -2.79 5.12
N GLU A 129 -5.05 -2.42 5.41
CA GLU A 129 -6.09 -3.38 5.77
C GLU A 129 -6.41 -4.32 4.59
N LEU A 130 -6.62 -3.77 3.39
CA LEU A 130 -6.87 -4.60 2.21
C LEU A 130 -5.68 -5.49 1.83
N ALA A 131 -4.46 -5.04 2.07
CA ALA A 131 -3.29 -5.87 1.83
C ALA A 131 -3.30 -7.14 2.69
N GLN A 132 -3.77 -7.06 3.92
CA GLN A 132 -3.94 -8.22 4.79
C GLN A 132 -5.01 -9.17 4.23
N GLU A 133 -6.15 -8.64 3.82
CA GLU A 133 -7.23 -9.45 3.22
C GLU A 133 -6.77 -10.14 1.92
N VAL A 134 -6.06 -9.44 1.06
CA VAL A 134 -5.57 -9.98 -0.22
C VAL A 134 -4.51 -11.07 -0.01
N THR A 135 -3.74 -11.02 1.06
CA THR A 135 -2.62 -11.95 1.32
C THR A 135 -2.97 -13.11 2.25
N SER A 136 -4.15 -13.13 2.85
CA SER A 136 -4.68 -14.19 3.73
C SER A 136 -5.35 -15.29 2.92
#